data_cd05bcb73866ffa6d45315bfe56e9f54
#
_entry.id   cd05bcb73866ffa6d45315bfe56e9f54
#
_cell.length_a   1.000
_cell.length_b   1.000
_cell.length_c   1.000
_cell.angle_alpha   90.00
_cell.angle_beta   90.00
_cell.angle_gamma   90.00
#
_symmetry.space_group_name_H-M   'P 1'
#
loop_
_entity.id
_entity.type
_entity.pdbx_description
1 polymer ?
#
loop_
_entity_poly.entity_id
_entity_poly.type
_entity_poly.pdbx_seq_one_letter_code
_entity_poly.pdbx_strand_id
1 'polypeptide(L)' 'MDNKLRAVTKMEKKYVTCSLYKFVTLDNCEMLRQSILNEMKLNDLLGTILLAEEGINGTISGAGSAVDGFVEFLS' A
#
# COMPACT_ATOMS: atom_id res chain seq x y z
N MET A 1 0.29 -14.03 15.45
CA MET A 1 -0.37 -13.33 14.34
C MET A 1 0.67 -12.84 13.35
N ASP A 2 0.41 -13.06 12.08
CA ASP A 2 1.37 -12.69 11.02
C ASP A 2 1.18 -11.22 10.64
N ASN A 3 2.17 -10.40 10.98
CA ASN A 3 2.15 -8.96 10.66
C ASN A 3 2.87 -8.65 9.35
N LYS A 4 3.25 -9.69 8.62
CA LYS A 4 3.96 -9.47 7.36
C LYS A 4 3.06 -8.86 6.31
N LEU A 5 3.57 -7.87 5.63
CA LEU A 5 2.94 -7.35 4.45
C LEU A 5 3.09 -8.36 3.31
N ARG A 6 2.01 -8.66 2.65
CA ARG A 6 2.02 -9.53 1.46
C ARG A 6 1.71 -8.67 0.25
N ALA A 7 2.59 -8.74 -0.73
CA ALA A 7 2.43 -7.93 -1.93
C ALA A 7 2.75 -8.76 -3.16
N VAL A 8 1.89 -8.67 -4.16
CA VAL A 8 2.09 -9.32 -5.45
C VAL A 8 2.19 -8.22 -6.50
N THR A 9 3.31 -8.18 -7.18
CA THR A 9 3.63 -7.13 -8.14
C THR A 9 3.57 -7.66 -9.56
N LYS A 10 2.93 -6.90 -10.44
CA LYS A 10 2.85 -7.23 -11.86
C LYS A 10 3.41 -6.06 -12.66
N MET A 11 4.41 -6.33 -13.48
CA MET A 11 5.01 -5.30 -14.33
C MET A 11 4.28 -5.22 -15.66
N GLU A 12 3.92 -4.00 -16.04
CA GLU A 12 3.29 -3.74 -17.33
C GLU A 12 3.96 -2.51 -17.96
N LYS A 13 4.86 -2.73 -18.91
CA LYS A 13 5.57 -1.65 -19.59
C LYS A 13 6.30 -0.74 -18.58
N LYS A 14 5.88 0.53 -18.49
CA LYS A 14 6.49 1.52 -17.61
C LYS A 14 5.91 1.53 -16.20
N TYR A 15 4.80 0.81 -16.00
CA TYR A 15 4.09 0.85 -14.73
C TYR A 15 4.09 -0.51 -14.08
N VAL A 16 3.98 -0.47 -12.77
CA VAL A 16 3.90 -1.67 -11.95
C VAL A 16 2.59 -1.61 -11.19
N THR A 17 1.85 -2.71 -11.18
CA THR A 17 0.65 -2.84 -10.37
C THR A 17 0.94 -3.80 -9.23
N CYS A 18 0.61 -3.41 -8.03
CA CYS A 18 0.86 -4.20 -6.84
C CYS A 18 -0.42 -4.38 -6.05
N SER A 19 -0.80 -5.63 -5.83
CA SER A 19 -1.88 -5.99 -4.92
C SER A 19 -1.24 -6.36 -3.59
N LEU A 20 -1.73 -5.78 -2.50
CA LEU A 20 -1.11 -5.96 -1.19
C LEU A 20 -2.15 -6.14 -0.11
N TYR A 21 -1.76 -6.81 0.95
CA TYR A 21 -2.52 -6.83 2.18
C TYR A 21 -1.62 -7.13 3.37
N LYS A 22 -2.04 -6.68 4.54
CA LYS A 22 -1.32 -6.86 5.77
C LYS A 22 -2.33 -7.04 6.90
N PHE A 23 -2.22 -8.15 7.62
CA PHE A 23 -3.06 -8.38 8.79
C PHE A 23 -2.36 -7.81 10.01
N VAL A 24 -2.97 -6.79 10.58
CA VAL A 24 -2.44 -6.12 11.76
C VAL A 24 -3.59 -5.37 12.42
N THR A 25 -3.60 -5.35 13.74
CA THR A 25 -4.61 -4.57 14.48
C THR A 25 -4.30 -3.09 14.32
N LEU A 26 -5.27 -2.33 13.85
CA LEU A 26 -5.14 -0.89 13.64
C LEU A 26 -5.95 -0.13 14.67
N ASP A 27 -5.26 0.67 15.48
CA ASP A 27 -5.90 1.46 16.55
C ASP A 27 -6.38 2.82 16.06
N ASN A 28 -5.74 3.36 15.03
CA ASN A 28 -6.05 4.70 14.55
C ASN A 28 -6.05 4.72 13.03
N CYS A 29 -7.12 4.18 12.44
CA CYS A 29 -7.24 4.08 10.99
C CYS A 29 -7.24 5.44 10.31
N GLU A 30 -7.80 6.46 10.95
CA GLU A 30 -7.89 7.79 10.32
C GLU A 30 -6.51 8.43 10.13
N MET A 31 -5.65 8.37 11.12
CA MET A 31 -4.29 8.90 10.99
C MET A 31 -3.49 8.11 9.96
N LEU A 32 -3.62 6.81 9.99
CA LEU A 32 -2.94 5.94 9.03
C LEU A 32 -3.43 6.22 7.61
N ARG A 33 -4.74 6.42 7.46
CA ARG A 33 -5.32 6.76 6.17
C ARG A 33 -4.70 8.03 5.60
N GLN A 34 -4.55 9.07 6.41
CA GLN A 34 -3.94 10.32 5.97
C GLN A 34 -2.49 10.13 5.56
N SER A 35 -1.73 9.36 6.35
CA SER A 35 -0.34 9.07 6.04
C SER A 35 -0.20 8.34 4.71
N ILE A 36 -1.07 7.34 4.49
CA ILE A 36 -1.05 6.56 3.25
C ILE A 36 -1.41 7.44 2.05
N LEU A 37 -2.44 8.27 2.18
CA LEU A 37 -2.84 9.17 1.10
C LEU A 37 -1.71 10.13 0.74
N ASN A 38 -1.03 10.67 1.73
CA ASN A 38 0.10 11.57 1.51
C ASN A 38 1.23 10.86 0.77
N GLU A 39 1.56 9.64 1.18
CA GLU A 39 2.61 8.86 0.51
C GLU A 39 2.24 8.57 -0.94
N MET A 40 0.98 8.22 -1.20
CA MET A 40 0.53 7.96 -2.55
C MET A 40 0.64 9.21 -3.42
N LYS A 41 0.26 10.36 -2.90
CA LYS A 41 0.36 11.63 -3.63
C LYS A 41 1.80 12.01 -3.92
N LEU A 42 2.67 11.87 -2.94
CA LEU A 42 4.08 12.21 -3.08
C LEU A 42 4.79 11.34 -4.13
N ASN A 43 4.32 10.13 -4.32
CA ASN A 43 4.94 9.17 -5.22
C ASN A 43 4.14 8.96 -6.51
N ASP A 44 3.13 9.77 -6.77
CA ASP A 44 2.26 9.66 -7.94
C ASP A 44 1.68 8.27 -8.12
N LEU A 45 1.25 7.67 -7.01
CA LEU A 45 0.63 6.36 -7.04
C LEU A 45 -0.88 6.48 -7.20
N LEU A 46 -1.44 5.58 -7.99
CA LEU A 46 -2.88 5.47 -8.17
C LEU A 46 -3.35 4.16 -7.57
N GLY A 47 -4.61 4.11 -7.19
CA GLY A 47 -5.18 2.88 -6.68
C GLY A 47 -6.12 3.09 -5.53
N THR A 48 -6.45 1.99 -4.87
CA THR A 48 -7.38 1.96 -3.76
C THR A 48 -6.76 1.23 -2.59
N ILE A 49 -6.80 1.84 -1.42
CA ILE A 49 -6.37 1.21 -0.18
C ILE A 49 -7.56 1.17 0.77
N LEU A 50 -7.84 0.01 1.31
CA LEU A 50 -8.91 -0.20 2.28
C LEU A 50 -8.30 -0.48 3.64
N LEU A 51 -8.79 0.22 4.64
CA LEU A 51 -8.35 0.06 6.01
C LEU A 51 -9.49 -0.46 6.87
N ALA A 52 -9.17 -1.43 7.70
CA ALA A 52 -10.11 -1.96 8.67
C ALA A 52 -9.34 -2.27 9.95
N GLU A 53 -10.05 -2.51 11.03
CA GLU A 53 -9.41 -2.82 12.31
C GLU A 53 -8.47 -4.03 12.21
N GLU A 54 -8.75 -4.93 11.30
CA GLU A 54 -7.98 -6.15 11.13
C GLU A 54 -6.82 -6.03 10.15
N GLY A 55 -6.71 -4.90 9.45
CA GLY A 55 -5.57 -4.73 8.56
C GLY A 55 -5.77 -3.81 7.39
N ILE A 56 -4.89 -3.96 6.42
CA ILE A 56 -4.80 -3.12 5.23
C ILE A 56 -4.86 -4.00 4.01
N ASN A 57 -5.64 -3.59 3.02
CA ASN A 57 -5.56 -4.28 1.72
C ASN A 57 -5.83 -3.29 0.60
N GLY A 58 -5.33 -3.59 -0.59
CA GLY A 58 -5.57 -2.71 -1.72
C GLY A 58 -4.71 -3.04 -2.92
N THR A 59 -4.83 -2.18 -3.92
CA THR A 59 -4.07 -2.30 -5.17
C THR A 59 -3.57 -0.91 -5.54
N ILE A 60 -2.28 -0.81 -5.83
CA ILE A 60 -1.66 0.44 -6.25
C ILE A 60 -0.93 0.25 -7.57
N SER A 61 -0.73 1.35 -8.27
CA SER A 61 -0.10 1.35 -9.57
C SER A 61 0.73 2.62 -9.73
N GLY A 62 1.89 2.49 -10.35
CA GLY A 62 2.77 3.62 -10.60
C GLY A 62 4.15 3.16 -11.07
N ALA A 63 5.12 4.07 -11.04
CA ALA A 63 6.49 3.73 -11.37
C ALA A 63 7.03 2.66 -10.41
N GLY A 64 7.86 1.76 -10.90
CA GLY A 64 8.38 0.65 -10.09
C GLY A 64 9.05 1.09 -8.80
N SER A 65 9.88 2.12 -8.88
CA SER A 65 10.57 2.65 -7.69
C SER A 65 9.58 3.22 -6.67
N ALA A 66 8.52 3.88 -7.14
CA ALA A 66 7.50 4.45 -6.28
C ALA A 66 6.71 3.34 -5.58
N VAL A 67 6.35 2.29 -6.32
CA VAL A 67 5.64 1.15 -5.75
C VAL A 67 6.51 0.45 -4.70
N ASP A 68 7.78 0.23 -4.99
CA ASP A 68 8.70 -0.40 -4.05
C ASP A 68 8.82 0.42 -2.77
N GLY A 69 8.95 1.73 -2.91
CA GLY A 69 9.03 2.63 -1.76
C GLY A 69 7.78 2.59 -0.90
N PHE A 70 6.63 2.52 -1.53
CA PHE A 70 5.36 2.45 -0.82
C PHE A 70 5.20 1.13 -0.08
N VAL A 71 5.58 0.03 -0.71
CA VAL A 71 5.55 -1.30 -0.06
C VAL A 71 6.45 -1.28 1.17
N GLU A 72 7.62 -0.69 1.06
CA GLU A 72 8.55 -0.58 2.18
C GLU A 72 7.99 0.32 3.29
N PHE A 73 7.33 1.39 2.91
CA PHE A 73 6.66 2.29 3.86
C PHE A 73 5.62 1.54 4.70
N LEU A 74 4.88 0.62 4.08
CA LEU A 74 3.85 -0.16 4.78
C LEU A 74 4.41 -1.33 5.59
N SER A 75 5.64 -1.72 5.35
CA SER A 75 6.25 -2.87 6.04
C SER A 75 6.52 -2.61 7.50
#